data_56bac08aeee03eaf03f3f24fe4d9d1ce
#
_entry.id   56bac08aeee03eaf03f3f24fe4d9d1ce
#
_cell.length_a   1.000
_cell.length_b   1.000
_cell.length_c   1.000
_cell.angle_alpha   90.00
_cell.angle_beta   90.00
_cell.angle_gamma   90.00
#
_symmetry.space_group_name_H-M   'P 1'
#
loop_
_entity.id
_entity.type
_entity.pdbx_description
1 polymer ?
#
loop_
_entity_poly.entity_id
_entity_poly.type
_entity_poly.pdbx_seq_one_letter_code
_entity_poly.pdbx_strand_id
1 'polypeptide(L)'
;MLGKKESEISMLHKVKIPLIIVVVSSISLWVGSSFFSYFTHADPPEVVLRGIEKDGCYAGMINCAIKSDNGYKISEISVFLDNKELELRSSKKVGARKFEIPFRLDTLNLANGEHSIDIESADASYHRNKSKEKWNFYVDNIPLKAAVLYPEYKVDQGRTVHVRVQSNKRLDKAQIKFLENLYDCYPESDFSNVYECFIPIDCELAANEYMMTADIQDCVQNSVKLASKITVNSVTFPKQRGFTVAKEKLEEEKEVSMNNRILEEALEKWIKDYPKKKLWAGNFENPIEIKRVATPYGEIRTTTEKGRYLHRAVDIINHPKSVVWTSQNGKVIIKDRFLMTGNTVAVDHGLGVVTLYCHLEDFADIEVGDYIKKGNPIGRLGMTGYANGYHLHWELRVNNVAVDPFEWTKKTF
;
A
#
# COMPACT_ATOMS: atom_id res chain seq x y z
N MET A 1 -75.51 -14.91 -54.68
CA MET A 1 -74.46 -15.36 -53.70
C MET A 1 -73.07 -15.65 -54.34
N LEU A 2 -72.85 -15.37 -55.62
CA LEU A 2 -71.55 -15.68 -56.30
C LEU A 2 -70.61 -14.45 -56.30
N GLY A 3 -71.05 -13.22 -56.12
CA GLY A 3 -70.20 -12.02 -56.14
C GLY A 3 -69.35 -11.74 -54.87
N LYS A 4 -69.69 -12.31 -53.72
CA LYS A 4 -68.96 -12.13 -52.48
C LYS A 4 -67.70 -13.00 -52.32
N LYS A 5 -67.64 -14.18 -52.98
CA LYS A 5 -66.49 -15.08 -52.91
C LYS A 5 -65.29 -14.62 -53.76
N GLU A 6 -65.57 -13.94 -54.90
CA GLU A 6 -64.48 -13.43 -55.75
C GLU A 6 -63.76 -12.22 -55.13
N SER A 7 -64.45 -11.36 -54.36
CA SER A 7 -63.82 -10.22 -53.67
C SER A 7 -62.92 -10.64 -52.50
N GLU A 8 -63.29 -11.69 -51.77
CA GLU A 8 -62.47 -12.23 -50.67
C GLU A 8 -61.21 -12.94 -51.16
N ILE A 9 -61.33 -13.69 -52.30
CA ILE A 9 -60.13 -14.34 -52.89
C ILE A 9 -59.17 -13.31 -53.49
N SER A 10 -59.67 -12.21 -54.09
CA SER A 10 -58.86 -11.10 -54.61
C SER A 10 -58.16 -10.33 -53.51
N MET A 11 -58.80 -10.11 -52.35
CA MET A 11 -58.22 -9.44 -51.23
C MET A 11 -57.16 -10.28 -50.51
N LEU A 12 -57.36 -11.57 -50.37
CA LEU A 12 -56.38 -12.48 -49.83
C LEU A 12 -55.10 -12.61 -50.71
N HIS A 13 -55.27 -12.55 -52.05
CA HIS A 13 -54.10 -12.55 -52.95
C HIS A 13 -53.34 -11.21 -52.91
N LYS A 14 -54.05 -10.07 -52.81
CA LYS A 14 -53.40 -8.74 -52.72
C LYS A 14 -52.60 -8.53 -51.44
N VAL A 15 -52.90 -9.24 -50.36
CA VAL A 15 -52.18 -9.11 -49.11
C VAL A 15 -51.08 -10.21 -48.93
N LYS A 16 -51.34 -11.42 -49.39
CA LYS A 16 -50.37 -12.54 -49.25
C LYS A 16 -49.15 -12.40 -50.17
N ILE A 17 -49.32 -11.93 -51.39
CA ILE A 17 -48.20 -11.76 -52.33
C ILE A 17 -47.20 -10.73 -51.87
N PRO A 18 -47.58 -9.50 -51.47
CA PRO A 18 -46.61 -8.52 -50.89
C PRO A 18 -45.94 -9.00 -49.61
N LEU A 19 -46.69 -9.73 -48.73
CA LEU A 19 -46.13 -10.28 -47.50
C LEU A 19 -45.11 -11.35 -47.79
N ILE A 20 -45.38 -12.23 -48.77
CA ILE A 20 -44.43 -13.29 -49.22
C ILE A 20 -43.17 -12.64 -49.84
N ILE A 21 -43.34 -11.59 -50.65
CA ILE A 21 -42.19 -10.87 -51.24
C ILE A 21 -41.36 -10.20 -50.16
N VAL A 22 -41.97 -9.57 -49.16
CA VAL A 22 -41.26 -8.96 -48.03
C VAL A 22 -40.53 -10.00 -47.21
N VAL A 23 -41.15 -11.15 -46.92
CA VAL A 23 -40.50 -12.24 -46.17
C VAL A 23 -39.37 -12.85 -46.98
N VAL A 24 -39.55 -13.11 -48.27
CA VAL A 24 -38.49 -13.67 -49.13
C VAL A 24 -37.35 -12.70 -49.31
N SER A 25 -37.62 -11.41 -49.50
CA SER A 25 -36.57 -10.35 -49.61
C SER A 25 -35.82 -10.20 -48.28
N SER A 26 -36.53 -10.23 -47.16
CA SER A 26 -35.89 -10.16 -45.84
C SER A 26 -35.01 -11.40 -45.56
N ILE A 27 -35.46 -12.58 -45.94
CA ILE A 27 -34.65 -13.84 -45.84
C ILE A 27 -33.42 -13.74 -46.75
N SER A 28 -33.59 -13.25 -48.00
CA SER A 28 -32.50 -13.10 -48.97
C SER A 28 -31.46 -12.10 -48.49
N LEU A 29 -31.89 -10.97 -47.92
CA LEU A 29 -31.01 -9.97 -47.32
C LEU A 29 -30.27 -10.53 -46.09
N TRP A 30 -30.97 -11.29 -45.26
CA TRP A 30 -30.37 -11.93 -44.07
C TRP A 30 -29.35 -13.01 -44.45
N VAL A 31 -29.68 -13.85 -45.42
CA VAL A 31 -28.77 -14.87 -45.95
C VAL A 31 -27.57 -14.21 -46.64
N GLY A 32 -27.81 -13.16 -47.44
CA GLY A 32 -26.73 -12.39 -48.07
C GLY A 32 -25.79 -11.70 -47.08
N SER A 33 -26.34 -11.09 -46.02
CA SER A 33 -25.54 -10.46 -44.98
C SER A 33 -24.75 -11.50 -44.14
N SER A 34 -25.36 -12.65 -43.86
CA SER A 34 -24.68 -13.74 -43.15
C SER A 34 -23.56 -14.37 -44.00
N PHE A 35 -23.77 -14.50 -45.30
CA PHE A 35 -22.78 -15.00 -46.24
C PHE A 35 -21.63 -14.00 -46.41
N PHE A 36 -21.94 -12.72 -46.55
CA PHE A 36 -20.93 -11.64 -46.61
C PHE A 36 -20.09 -11.61 -45.34
N SER A 37 -20.73 -11.61 -44.14
CA SER A 37 -20.03 -11.65 -42.86
C SER A 37 -19.15 -12.87 -42.71
N TYR A 38 -19.53 -14.04 -43.27
CA TYR A 38 -18.70 -15.25 -43.24
C TYR A 38 -17.35 -15.07 -43.92
N PHE A 39 -17.30 -14.36 -45.05
CA PHE A 39 -16.08 -14.14 -45.81
C PHE A 39 -15.27 -12.90 -45.39
N THR A 40 -15.92 -11.93 -44.79
CA THR A 40 -15.28 -10.63 -44.47
C THR A 40 -14.89 -10.49 -43.00
N HIS A 41 -15.33 -11.40 -42.13
CA HIS A 41 -14.99 -11.32 -40.70
C HIS A 41 -13.49 -11.54 -40.48
N ALA A 42 -12.79 -10.55 -39.94
CA ALA A 42 -11.36 -10.56 -39.72
C ALA A 42 -10.94 -10.48 -38.24
N ASP A 43 -11.86 -10.16 -37.33
CA ASP A 43 -11.56 -10.00 -35.92
C ASP A 43 -11.40 -11.36 -35.24
N PRO A 44 -10.36 -11.56 -34.40
CA PRO A 44 -10.21 -12.79 -33.63
C PRO A 44 -11.35 -12.96 -32.60
N PRO A 45 -11.69 -14.20 -32.23
CA PRO A 45 -12.71 -14.45 -31.22
C PRO A 45 -12.32 -13.92 -29.86
N GLU A 46 -13.23 -13.28 -29.16
CA GLU A 46 -13.05 -12.77 -27.81
C GLU A 46 -13.61 -13.77 -26.80
N VAL A 47 -12.72 -14.25 -25.92
CA VAL A 47 -13.04 -15.23 -24.88
C VAL A 47 -12.50 -14.74 -23.54
N VAL A 48 -13.31 -14.84 -22.48
CA VAL A 48 -12.97 -14.43 -21.13
C VAL A 48 -13.05 -15.61 -20.18
N LEU A 49 -12.04 -15.79 -19.35
CA LEU A 49 -12.05 -16.73 -18.24
C LEU A 49 -12.66 -16.03 -17.01
N ARG A 50 -13.63 -16.68 -16.37
CA ARG A 50 -14.19 -16.28 -15.08
C ARG A 50 -13.77 -17.26 -13.99
N GLY A 51 -13.68 -16.76 -12.76
CA GLY A 51 -13.29 -17.55 -11.58
C GLY A 51 -11.79 -17.55 -11.33
N ILE A 52 -10.96 -17.18 -12.33
CA ILE A 52 -9.53 -16.97 -12.18
C ILE A 52 -9.20 -15.60 -12.76
N GLU A 53 -8.62 -14.74 -11.93
CA GLU A 53 -8.05 -13.44 -12.32
C GLU A 53 -6.59 -13.61 -12.67
N LYS A 54 -6.06 -12.75 -13.56
CA LYS A 54 -4.63 -12.74 -13.88
C LYS A 54 -3.83 -12.41 -12.62
N ASP A 55 -2.82 -13.22 -12.35
CA ASP A 55 -1.94 -13.14 -11.18
C ASP A 55 -2.65 -13.32 -9.83
N GLY A 56 -3.90 -13.83 -9.84
CA GLY A 56 -4.65 -14.17 -8.62
C GLY A 56 -4.09 -15.38 -7.89
N CYS A 57 -4.34 -15.48 -6.60
CA CYS A 57 -3.89 -16.59 -5.74
C CYS A 57 -5.08 -17.45 -5.30
N TYR A 58 -4.93 -18.77 -5.36
CA TYR A 58 -6.04 -19.71 -5.15
C TYR A 58 -5.66 -20.93 -4.34
N ALA A 59 -6.64 -21.45 -3.60
CA ALA A 59 -6.56 -22.74 -2.90
C ALA A 59 -7.88 -23.52 -3.02
N GLY A 60 -7.79 -24.83 -3.00
CA GLY A 60 -8.96 -25.72 -3.02
C GLY A 60 -9.70 -25.74 -4.36
N MET A 61 -11.03 -25.85 -4.31
CA MET A 61 -11.87 -25.99 -5.49
C MET A 61 -12.32 -24.63 -6.03
N ILE A 62 -11.96 -24.33 -7.28
CA ILE A 62 -12.36 -23.11 -7.99
C ILE A 62 -13.45 -23.41 -8.99
N ASN A 63 -14.53 -22.64 -8.97
CA ASN A 63 -15.56 -22.68 -10.02
C ASN A 63 -15.16 -21.71 -11.13
N CYS A 64 -14.86 -22.25 -12.29
CA CYS A 64 -14.44 -21.48 -13.46
C CYS A 64 -15.49 -21.54 -14.56
N ALA A 65 -15.48 -20.56 -15.46
CA ALA A 65 -16.25 -20.60 -16.68
C ALA A 65 -15.53 -19.88 -17.81
N ILE A 66 -15.59 -20.46 -19.01
CA ILE A 66 -15.16 -19.80 -20.24
C ILE A 66 -16.37 -19.16 -20.88
N LYS A 67 -16.32 -17.87 -21.12
CA LYS A 67 -17.43 -17.08 -21.62
C LYS A 67 -17.07 -16.31 -22.87
N SER A 68 -18.00 -16.24 -23.82
CA SER A 68 -18.00 -15.27 -24.91
C SER A 68 -19.36 -14.60 -24.97
N ASP A 69 -19.37 -13.26 -25.00
CA ASP A 69 -20.58 -12.44 -25.07
C ASP A 69 -20.75 -11.76 -26.43
N ASN A 70 -19.65 -11.59 -27.17
CA ASN A 70 -19.56 -10.82 -28.40
C ASN A 70 -18.77 -11.57 -29.49
N GLY A 71 -18.82 -11.03 -30.71
CA GLY A 71 -17.99 -11.51 -31.80
C GLY A 71 -18.71 -12.46 -32.76
N TYR A 72 -17.93 -13.16 -33.58
CA TYR A 72 -18.43 -14.17 -34.52
C TYR A 72 -18.67 -15.49 -33.81
N LYS A 73 -19.38 -16.46 -34.51
CA LYS A 73 -19.56 -17.80 -33.96
C LYS A 73 -18.21 -18.46 -33.70
N ILE A 74 -18.02 -18.98 -32.49
CA ILE A 74 -16.85 -19.79 -32.16
C ILE A 74 -17.08 -21.24 -32.60
N SER A 75 -16.14 -21.77 -33.38
CA SER A 75 -16.19 -23.15 -33.86
C SER A 75 -15.49 -24.14 -32.93
N GLU A 76 -14.40 -23.68 -32.30
CA GLU A 76 -13.52 -24.53 -31.50
C GLU A 76 -12.92 -23.77 -30.34
N ILE A 77 -12.80 -24.45 -29.19
CA ILE A 77 -12.10 -23.97 -28.01
C ILE A 77 -11.27 -25.11 -27.45
N SER A 78 -10.00 -24.86 -27.19
CA SER A 78 -9.12 -25.73 -26.43
C SER A 78 -8.59 -24.97 -25.21
N VAL A 79 -8.49 -25.66 -24.08
CA VAL A 79 -8.02 -25.12 -22.81
C VAL A 79 -6.86 -25.95 -22.32
N PHE A 80 -5.80 -25.28 -21.95
CA PHE A 80 -4.60 -25.94 -21.46
C PHE A 80 -4.29 -25.42 -20.05
N LEU A 81 -4.03 -26.34 -19.13
CA LEU A 81 -3.46 -26.06 -17.81
C LEU A 81 -1.99 -26.50 -17.84
N ASP A 82 -1.06 -25.57 -17.67
CA ASP A 82 0.37 -25.82 -17.71
C ASP A 82 0.81 -26.60 -18.97
N ASN A 83 0.29 -26.19 -20.11
CA ASN A 83 0.49 -26.81 -21.44
C ASN A 83 -0.15 -28.21 -21.59
N LYS A 84 -0.94 -28.71 -20.64
CA LYS A 84 -1.71 -29.96 -20.77
C LYS A 84 -3.17 -29.62 -21.09
N GLU A 85 -3.70 -30.23 -22.15
CA GLU A 85 -5.09 -30.01 -22.54
C GLU A 85 -6.06 -30.51 -21.46
N LEU A 86 -6.98 -29.63 -21.06
CA LEU A 86 -8.08 -29.94 -20.15
C LEU A 86 -9.28 -30.46 -20.96
N GLU A 87 -9.68 -31.69 -20.73
CA GLU A 87 -10.91 -32.24 -21.34
C GLU A 87 -12.15 -31.62 -20.69
N LEU A 88 -12.71 -30.58 -21.32
CA LEU A 88 -13.99 -30.01 -20.92
C LEU A 88 -15.15 -30.74 -21.59
N ARG A 89 -16.21 -31.05 -20.83
CA ARG A 89 -17.38 -31.81 -21.32
C ARG A 89 -18.07 -31.22 -22.57
N SER A 90 -17.76 -29.99 -22.99
CA SER A 90 -18.41 -29.29 -24.09
C SER A 90 -17.45 -28.50 -25.01
N SER A 91 -16.14 -28.75 -24.95
CA SER A 91 -15.15 -27.88 -25.58
C SER A 91 -14.95 -28.02 -27.09
N LYS A 92 -15.33 -29.10 -27.72
CA LYS A 92 -14.88 -29.37 -29.11
C LYS A 92 -15.68 -28.70 -30.23
N LYS A 93 -16.94 -28.28 -30.03
CA LYS A 93 -17.72 -27.54 -31.07
C LYS A 93 -18.80 -26.68 -30.42
N VAL A 94 -18.51 -25.43 -30.24
CA VAL A 94 -19.44 -24.48 -29.58
C VAL A 94 -20.56 -24.02 -30.52
N GLY A 95 -20.25 -23.65 -31.75
CA GLY A 95 -21.25 -23.26 -32.77
C GLY A 95 -22.13 -22.06 -32.42
N ALA A 96 -21.80 -21.30 -31.38
CA ALA A 96 -22.57 -20.18 -30.84
C ALA A 96 -21.76 -18.90 -30.74
N ARG A 97 -22.44 -17.77 -30.77
CA ARG A 97 -21.83 -16.44 -30.51
C ARG A 97 -21.73 -16.12 -29.02
N LYS A 98 -22.74 -16.56 -28.25
CA LYS A 98 -22.81 -16.41 -26.80
C LYS A 98 -22.86 -17.78 -26.16
N PHE A 99 -21.96 -18.02 -25.24
CA PHE A 99 -21.92 -19.28 -24.50
C PHE A 99 -21.21 -19.08 -23.15
N GLU A 100 -21.43 -20.02 -22.26
CA GLU A 100 -20.71 -20.15 -21.01
C GLU A 100 -20.43 -21.64 -20.78
N ILE A 101 -19.16 -22.00 -20.65
CA ILE A 101 -18.71 -23.38 -20.41
C ILE A 101 -18.17 -23.43 -18.99
N PRO A 102 -18.96 -23.94 -18.02
CA PRO A 102 -18.49 -24.07 -16.65
C PRO A 102 -17.57 -25.28 -16.50
N PHE A 103 -16.54 -25.12 -15.66
CA PHE A 103 -15.67 -26.21 -15.22
C PHE A 103 -15.19 -25.95 -13.79
N ARG A 104 -14.63 -27.02 -13.18
CA ARG A 104 -14.03 -26.91 -11.84
C ARG A 104 -12.56 -27.23 -11.94
N LEU A 105 -11.76 -26.40 -11.28
CA LEU A 105 -10.34 -26.63 -11.10
C LEU A 105 -10.07 -26.95 -9.62
N ASP A 106 -9.56 -28.16 -9.38
CA ASP A 106 -9.14 -28.57 -8.05
C ASP A 106 -7.63 -28.29 -7.88
N THR A 107 -7.31 -27.23 -7.18
CA THR A 107 -5.92 -26.84 -6.96
C THR A 107 -5.17 -27.80 -6.02
N LEU A 108 -5.87 -28.65 -5.25
CA LEU A 108 -5.22 -29.66 -4.41
C LEU A 108 -4.45 -30.69 -5.23
N ASN A 109 -4.79 -30.86 -6.52
CA ASN A 109 -4.08 -31.72 -7.46
C ASN A 109 -2.93 -31.00 -8.19
N LEU A 110 -2.68 -29.74 -7.88
CA LEU A 110 -1.61 -28.92 -8.45
C LEU A 110 -0.49 -28.72 -7.43
N ALA A 111 0.72 -28.49 -7.90
CA ALA A 111 1.82 -28.06 -7.04
C ALA A 111 1.53 -26.65 -6.49
N ASN A 112 2.13 -26.29 -5.34
CA ASN A 112 2.11 -24.90 -4.95
C ASN A 112 3.07 -24.11 -5.84
N GLY A 113 2.68 -22.91 -6.28
CA GLY A 113 3.47 -22.08 -7.16
C GLY A 113 2.69 -21.50 -8.33
N GLU A 114 3.41 -21.05 -9.34
CA GLU A 114 2.84 -20.45 -10.54
C GLU A 114 2.26 -21.50 -11.47
N HIS A 115 1.07 -21.22 -11.99
CA HIS A 115 0.36 -22.00 -12.97
C HIS A 115 -0.19 -21.12 -14.07
N SER A 116 -0.55 -21.70 -15.22
CA SER A 116 -1.20 -20.96 -16.28
C SER A 116 -2.36 -21.71 -16.90
N ILE A 117 -3.42 -20.97 -17.26
CA ILE A 117 -4.46 -21.42 -18.16
C ILE A 117 -4.32 -20.69 -19.47
N ASP A 118 -4.08 -21.44 -20.54
CA ASP A 118 -4.11 -20.94 -21.91
C ASP A 118 -5.42 -21.36 -22.56
N ILE A 119 -6.12 -20.42 -23.19
CA ILE A 119 -7.35 -20.67 -23.95
C ILE A 119 -7.08 -20.35 -25.40
N GLU A 120 -7.16 -21.34 -26.26
CA GLU A 120 -7.09 -21.18 -27.69
C GLU A 120 -8.51 -21.30 -28.28
N SER A 121 -8.90 -20.34 -29.09
CA SER A 121 -10.20 -20.36 -29.75
C SER A 121 -10.11 -20.02 -31.22
N ALA A 122 -11.00 -20.62 -32.02
CA ALA A 122 -11.15 -20.34 -33.43
C ALA A 122 -12.60 -20.02 -33.76
N ASP A 123 -12.83 -19.04 -34.63
CA ASP A 123 -14.17 -18.73 -35.10
C ASP A 123 -14.63 -19.63 -36.25
N ALA A 124 -15.90 -19.54 -36.63
CA ALA A 124 -16.50 -20.29 -37.71
C ALA A 124 -16.51 -19.48 -39.05
N SER A 125 -15.74 -18.39 -39.16
CA SER A 125 -15.61 -17.65 -40.41
C SER A 125 -14.77 -18.41 -41.44
N TYR A 126 -14.75 -17.91 -42.68
CA TYR A 126 -13.92 -18.48 -43.75
C TYR A 126 -12.42 -18.42 -43.37
N HIS A 127 -11.98 -17.33 -42.70
CA HIS A 127 -10.59 -17.14 -42.32
C HIS A 127 -10.20 -17.97 -41.09
N ARG A 128 -11.17 -18.49 -40.33
CA ARG A 128 -10.94 -19.23 -39.07
C ARG A 128 -9.98 -18.46 -38.17
N ASN A 129 -10.35 -17.18 -37.90
CA ASN A 129 -9.52 -16.33 -37.05
C ASN A 129 -9.31 -17.00 -35.69
N LYS A 130 -8.09 -16.93 -35.19
CA LYS A 130 -7.66 -17.57 -33.95
C LYS A 130 -7.33 -16.54 -32.89
N SER A 131 -7.61 -16.86 -31.66
CA SER A 131 -7.19 -16.13 -30.48
C SER A 131 -6.50 -17.07 -29.51
N LYS A 132 -5.50 -16.57 -28.83
CA LYS A 132 -4.84 -17.27 -27.72
C LYS A 132 -4.70 -16.30 -26.56
N GLU A 133 -5.34 -16.63 -25.46
CA GLU A 133 -5.31 -15.84 -24.24
C GLU A 133 -4.68 -16.66 -23.12
N LYS A 134 -3.88 -16.00 -22.27
CA LYS A 134 -3.17 -16.62 -21.16
C LYS A 134 -3.52 -15.94 -19.84
N TRP A 135 -3.84 -16.75 -18.82
CA TRP A 135 -4.04 -16.35 -17.44
C TRP A 135 -3.00 -17.05 -16.56
N ASN A 136 -2.05 -16.30 -16.04
CA ASN A 136 -1.19 -16.79 -14.98
C ASN A 136 -1.92 -16.64 -13.65
N PHE A 137 -1.72 -17.60 -12.74
CA PHE A 137 -2.27 -17.58 -11.40
C PHE A 137 -1.34 -18.36 -10.46
N TYR A 138 -1.51 -18.15 -9.16
CA TYR A 138 -0.70 -18.79 -8.13
C TYR A 138 -1.56 -19.76 -7.31
N VAL A 139 -1.04 -20.95 -7.03
CA VAL A 139 -1.66 -21.93 -6.14
C VAL A 139 -0.92 -21.98 -4.82
N ASP A 140 -1.65 -21.83 -3.71
CA ASP A 140 -1.12 -21.92 -2.36
C ASP A 140 -2.04 -22.73 -1.45
N ASN A 141 -1.86 -24.04 -1.45
CA ASN A 141 -2.59 -24.99 -0.59
C ASN A 141 -1.92 -25.18 0.79
N ILE A 142 -0.83 -24.46 1.09
CA ILE A 142 -0.13 -24.58 2.37
C ILE A 142 -0.94 -23.89 3.46
N PRO A 143 -1.30 -24.53 4.57
CA PRO A 143 -1.95 -23.87 5.69
C PRO A 143 -1.09 -22.73 6.25
N LEU A 144 -1.70 -21.56 6.48
CA LEU A 144 -1.01 -20.41 7.08
C LEU A 144 -0.63 -20.72 8.53
N LYS A 145 0.66 -20.51 8.88
CA LYS A 145 1.18 -20.52 10.24
C LYS A 145 1.98 -19.26 10.46
N ALA A 146 1.69 -18.53 11.53
CA ALA A 146 2.44 -17.33 11.90
C ALA A 146 2.61 -17.26 13.42
N ALA A 147 3.63 -16.55 13.85
CA ALA A 147 3.91 -16.28 15.26
C ALA A 147 4.55 -14.90 15.42
N VAL A 148 4.21 -14.20 16.50
CA VAL A 148 4.98 -13.04 16.95
C VAL A 148 6.26 -13.57 17.59
N LEU A 149 7.43 -13.01 17.24
CA LEU A 149 8.73 -13.55 17.71
C LEU A 149 8.91 -13.46 19.22
N TYR A 150 8.28 -12.48 19.85
CA TYR A 150 8.34 -12.31 21.30
C TYR A 150 6.91 -12.30 21.89
N PRO A 151 6.62 -13.14 22.88
CA PRO A 151 5.32 -13.18 23.53
C PRO A 151 5.05 -11.94 24.39
N GLU A 152 6.11 -11.23 24.79
CA GLU A 152 6.06 -10.00 25.58
C GLU A 152 7.16 -9.04 25.16
N TYR A 153 6.82 -7.75 25.10
CA TYR A 153 7.72 -6.64 24.88
C TYR A 153 7.76 -5.75 26.13
N LYS A 154 8.97 -5.32 26.54
CA LYS A 154 9.16 -4.33 27.60
C LYS A 154 9.79 -3.08 27.00
N VAL A 155 9.20 -1.94 27.24
CA VAL A 155 9.61 -0.67 26.65
C VAL A 155 9.35 0.47 27.63
N ASP A 156 10.22 1.46 27.62
CA ASP A 156 10.04 2.67 28.38
C ASP A 156 9.20 3.69 27.62
N GLN A 157 8.52 4.61 28.32
CA GLN A 157 7.85 5.75 27.73
C GLN A 157 8.80 6.53 26.82
N GLY A 158 8.33 7.00 25.67
CA GLY A 158 9.13 7.74 24.68
C GLY A 158 10.06 6.88 23.83
N ARG A 159 9.91 5.56 23.82
CA ARG A 159 10.74 4.60 23.07
C ARG A 159 9.94 3.90 21.97
N THR A 160 10.61 3.02 21.24
CA THR A 160 10.04 2.28 20.12
C THR A 160 10.01 0.77 20.41
N VAL A 161 8.86 0.14 20.16
CA VAL A 161 8.76 -1.31 20.11
C VAL A 161 8.99 -1.79 18.69
N HIS A 162 9.96 -2.65 18.49
CA HIS A 162 10.20 -3.36 17.24
C HIS A 162 9.45 -4.69 17.27
N VAL A 163 8.31 -4.75 16.57
CA VAL A 163 7.52 -5.97 16.47
C VAL A 163 7.93 -6.75 15.24
N ARG A 164 8.13 -8.05 15.41
CA ARG A 164 8.48 -8.98 14.34
C ARG A 164 7.53 -10.16 14.35
N VAL A 165 6.99 -10.48 13.18
CA VAL A 165 6.08 -11.61 12.95
C VAL A 165 6.72 -12.55 11.96
N GLN A 166 6.89 -13.81 12.34
CA GLN A 166 7.37 -14.85 11.44
C GLN A 166 6.21 -15.62 10.85
N SER A 167 6.26 -15.89 9.55
CA SER A 167 5.32 -16.74 8.83
C SER A 167 6.04 -17.92 8.18
N ASN A 168 5.28 -18.97 7.85
CA ASN A 168 5.79 -20.09 7.07
C ASN A 168 5.75 -19.85 5.55
N LYS A 169 5.17 -18.72 5.10
CA LYS A 169 5.01 -18.34 3.71
C LYS A 169 4.83 -16.82 3.56
N ARG A 170 4.82 -16.33 2.31
CA ARG A 170 4.58 -14.93 2.03
C ARG A 170 3.17 -14.52 2.46
N LEU A 171 3.06 -13.31 3.02
CA LEU A 171 1.81 -12.73 3.48
C LEU A 171 1.32 -11.66 2.50
N ASP A 172 0.02 -11.58 2.36
CA ASP A 172 -0.67 -10.48 1.69
C ASP A 172 -0.89 -9.31 2.66
N LYS A 173 -1.21 -9.64 3.92
CA LYS A 173 -1.40 -8.67 4.99
C LYS A 173 -0.74 -9.14 6.27
N ALA A 174 0.01 -8.24 6.91
CA ALA A 174 0.48 -8.37 8.27
C ALA A 174 0.27 -7.02 8.98
N GLN A 175 -0.64 -6.94 9.93
CA GLN A 175 -1.02 -5.70 10.58
C GLN A 175 -1.13 -5.89 12.09
N ILE A 176 -0.53 -4.97 12.84
CA ILE A 176 -0.61 -4.93 14.31
C ILE A 176 -1.59 -3.86 14.72
N LYS A 177 -2.54 -4.22 15.59
CA LYS A 177 -3.37 -3.25 16.32
C LYS A 177 -2.77 -3.04 17.71
N PHE A 178 -2.46 -1.80 18.04
CA PHE A 178 -2.05 -1.37 19.37
C PHE A 178 -2.80 -0.10 19.75
N LEU A 179 -3.55 -0.17 20.84
CA LEU A 179 -4.56 0.84 21.20
C LEU A 179 -5.54 1.05 20.03
N GLU A 180 -5.75 2.29 19.61
CA GLU A 180 -6.64 2.60 18.47
C GLU A 180 -5.91 2.66 17.12
N ASN A 181 -4.59 2.43 17.11
CA ASN A 181 -3.78 2.55 15.91
C ASN A 181 -3.51 1.19 15.27
N LEU A 182 -3.38 1.22 13.94
CA LEU A 182 -3.00 0.09 13.10
C LEU A 182 -1.61 0.34 12.51
N TYR A 183 -0.74 -0.65 12.57
CA TYR A 183 0.63 -0.61 12.08
C TYR A 183 0.82 -1.74 11.08
N ASP A 184 1.04 -1.39 9.82
CA ASP A 184 1.34 -2.38 8.79
C ASP A 184 2.77 -2.89 8.98
N CYS A 185 2.93 -4.21 8.91
CA CYS A 185 4.23 -4.86 8.93
C CYS A 185 4.66 -5.18 7.50
N TYR A 186 5.94 -4.99 7.22
CA TYR A 186 6.55 -5.23 5.92
C TYR A 186 7.66 -6.26 6.05
N PRO A 187 7.98 -7.03 4.99
CA PRO A 187 9.04 -8.02 5.05
C PRO A 187 10.41 -7.36 5.31
N GLU A 188 11.22 -7.94 6.18
CA GLU A 188 12.58 -7.44 6.49
C GLU A 188 13.50 -7.36 5.26
N SER A 189 13.23 -8.21 4.26
CA SER A 189 13.86 -8.20 2.94
C SER A 189 12.94 -8.86 1.91
N ASP A 190 13.24 -8.71 0.62
CA ASP A 190 12.39 -9.20 -0.49
C ASP A 190 12.06 -10.72 -0.41
N PHE A 191 12.90 -11.51 0.23
CA PHE A 191 12.71 -12.97 0.37
C PHE A 191 12.46 -13.41 1.81
N SER A 192 12.27 -12.47 2.74
CA SER A 192 12.03 -12.77 4.15
C SER A 192 10.58 -13.17 4.41
N ASN A 193 10.41 -14.22 5.20
CA ASN A 193 9.13 -14.56 5.83
C ASN A 193 8.97 -13.95 7.23
N VAL A 194 9.88 -13.06 7.61
CA VAL A 194 9.76 -12.22 8.81
C VAL A 194 9.30 -10.85 8.39
N TYR A 195 8.22 -10.40 9.01
CA TYR A 195 7.58 -9.11 8.80
C TYR A 195 7.80 -8.24 10.03
N GLU A 196 8.17 -7.00 9.84
CA GLU A 196 8.48 -6.07 10.93
C GLU A 196 7.67 -4.78 10.84
N CYS A 197 7.38 -4.21 11.99
CA CYS A 197 6.89 -2.85 12.13
C CYS A 197 7.41 -2.21 13.42
N PHE A 198 7.32 -0.89 13.49
CA PHE A 198 7.76 -0.10 14.61
C PHE A 198 6.56 0.60 15.26
N ILE A 199 6.35 0.35 16.55
CA ILE A 199 5.27 0.96 17.34
C ILE A 199 5.88 2.00 18.26
N PRO A 200 5.58 3.29 18.08
CA PRO A 200 6.05 4.34 18.96
C PRO A 200 5.25 4.30 20.27
N ILE A 201 5.93 4.47 21.38
CA ILE A 201 5.31 4.66 22.69
C ILE A 201 5.45 6.13 23.07
N ASP A 202 4.32 6.84 23.04
CA ASP A 202 4.30 8.25 23.42
C ASP A 202 4.84 8.43 24.84
N CYS A 203 5.60 9.51 25.08
CA CYS A 203 6.17 9.80 26.40
C CYS A 203 5.10 10.08 27.49
N GLU A 204 3.86 10.37 27.09
CA GLU A 204 2.73 10.58 28.01
C GLU A 204 1.79 9.37 28.11
N LEU A 205 2.05 8.29 27.37
CA LEU A 205 1.28 7.04 27.53
C LEU A 205 1.51 6.50 28.93
N ALA A 206 0.43 6.20 29.66
CA ALA A 206 0.52 5.70 31.02
C ALA A 206 1.34 4.41 31.10
N ALA A 207 2.20 4.29 32.12
CA ALA A 207 2.92 3.04 32.39
C ALA A 207 1.89 1.97 32.81
N ASN A 208 1.80 0.92 32.01
CA ASN A 208 0.84 -0.17 32.21
C ASN A 208 1.18 -1.35 31.30
N GLU A 209 0.45 -2.44 31.45
CA GLU A 209 0.43 -3.56 30.50
C GLU A 209 -0.68 -3.34 29.48
N TYR A 210 -0.31 -3.45 28.20
CA TYR A 210 -1.22 -3.30 27.08
C TYR A 210 -1.19 -4.55 26.21
N MET A 211 -2.35 -4.93 25.68
CA MET A 211 -2.41 -6.00 24.69
C MET A 211 -2.30 -5.42 23.29
N MET A 212 -1.48 -6.04 22.46
CA MET A 212 -1.50 -5.86 21.02
C MET A 212 -2.04 -7.10 20.33
N THR A 213 -2.66 -6.93 19.17
CA THR A 213 -3.13 -8.04 18.34
C THR A 213 -2.52 -7.93 16.95
N ALA A 214 -2.13 -9.06 16.37
CA ALA A 214 -1.67 -9.16 14.99
C ALA A 214 -2.74 -9.85 14.15
N ASP A 215 -3.11 -9.23 13.03
CA ASP A 215 -3.98 -9.79 12.00
C ASP A 215 -3.14 -10.12 10.78
N ILE A 216 -2.99 -11.41 10.52
CA ILE A 216 -2.08 -11.96 9.52
C ILE A 216 -2.90 -12.69 8.48
N GLN A 217 -2.70 -12.39 7.20
CA GLN A 217 -3.45 -12.98 6.10
C GLN A 217 -2.53 -13.35 4.94
N ASP A 218 -2.77 -14.51 4.34
CA ASP A 218 -2.09 -14.93 3.10
C ASP A 218 -2.90 -14.56 1.84
N CYS A 219 -2.33 -14.81 0.69
CA CYS A 219 -2.94 -14.46 -0.60
C CYS A 219 -4.23 -15.23 -0.92
N VAL A 220 -4.48 -16.36 -0.25
CA VAL A 220 -5.73 -17.14 -0.40
C VAL A 220 -6.74 -16.85 0.71
N GLN A 221 -6.55 -15.75 1.43
CA GLN A 221 -7.45 -15.23 2.47
C GLN A 221 -7.52 -16.08 3.74
N ASN A 222 -6.59 -17.04 3.96
CA ASN A 222 -6.45 -17.64 5.28
C ASN A 222 -5.96 -16.58 6.26
N SER A 223 -6.54 -16.54 7.44
CA SER A 223 -6.18 -15.56 8.46
C SER A 223 -5.82 -16.21 9.80
N VAL A 224 -4.83 -15.61 10.48
CA VAL A 224 -4.43 -15.97 11.83
C VAL A 224 -4.40 -14.71 12.68
N LYS A 225 -5.04 -14.76 13.84
CA LYS A 225 -4.98 -13.69 14.84
C LYS A 225 -4.07 -14.11 15.98
N LEU A 226 -3.09 -13.27 16.27
CA LEU A 226 -2.13 -13.48 17.34
C LEU A 226 -2.30 -12.36 18.39
N ALA A 227 -1.91 -12.63 19.60
CA ALA A 227 -1.87 -11.63 20.67
C ALA A 227 -0.51 -11.65 21.34
N SER A 228 -0.05 -10.48 21.75
CA SER A 228 1.16 -10.31 22.54
C SER A 228 0.99 -9.13 23.51
N LYS A 229 1.84 -9.07 24.53
CA LYS A 229 1.77 -8.04 25.57
C LYS A 229 2.90 -7.02 25.38
N ILE A 230 2.57 -5.74 25.58
CA ILE A 230 3.54 -4.65 25.66
C ILE A 230 3.44 -4.08 27.08
N THR A 231 4.51 -4.21 27.85
CA THR A 231 4.65 -3.58 29.18
C THR A 231 5.39 -2.26 29.00
N VAL A 232 4.69 -1.17 29.24
CA VAL A 232 5.25 0.19 29.21
C VAL A 232 5.72 0.56 30.62
N ASN A 233 7.01 0.82 30.75
CA ASN A 233 7.61 1.26 32.00
C ASN A 233 7.55 2.78 32.16
N SER A 234 7.40 3.24 33.39
CA SER A 234 7.45 4.69 33.72
C SER A 234 8.87 5.22 33.61
N VAL A 235 9.00 6.41 33.01
CA VAL A 235 10.25 7.18 32.95
C VAL A 235 10.08 8.47 33.74
N THR A 236 11.10 8.78 34.56
CA THR A 236 11.17 10.08 35.21
C THR A 236 11.81 11.08 34.28
N PHE A 237 11.00 11.86 33.59
CA PHE A 237 11.49 12.92 32.70
C PHE A 237 12.00 14.13 33.50
N PRO A 238 13.09 14.78 33.05
CA PRO A 238 13.61 16.01 33.67
C PRO A 238 12.53 17.10 33.72
N LYS A 239 12.60 17.95 34.73
CA LYS A 239 11.71 19.13 34.86
C LYS A 239 12.54 20.38 34.74
N GLN A 240 12.19 21.27 33.82
CA GLN A 240 12.76 22.58 33.74
C GLN A 240 12.27 23.42 34.92
N ARG A 241 13.20 24.01 35.69
CA ARG A 241 12.87 24.86 36.81
C ARG A 241 12.89 26.32 36.37
N GLY A 242 11.87 27.10 36.77
CA GLY A 242 11.88 28.56 36.73
C GLY A 242 11.88 29.17 35.32
N PHE A 243 11.07 28.64 34.41
CA PHE A 243 10.91 29.27 33.08
C PHE A 243 9.76 30.27 33.10
N THR A 244 10.09 31.56 32.95
CA THR A 244 9.12 32.65 32.72
C THR A 244 9.23 33.08 31.26
N VAL A 245 8.16 33.05 30.51
CA VAL A 245 8.11 33.59 29.14
C VAL A 245 7.70 35.08 29.21
N ALA A 246 8.45 35.96 28.57
CA ALA A 246 8.07 37.34 28.46
C ALA A 246 6.75 37.51 27.70
N LYS A 247 5.89 38.47 28.09
CA LYS A 247 4.56 38.64 27.46
C LYS A 247 4.63 38.89 25.96
N GLU A 248 5.64 39.62 25.49
CA GLU A 248 5.85 39.88 24.06
C GLU A 248 6.11 38.62 23.28
N LYS A 249 6.82 37.63 23.87
CA LYS A 249 7.06 36.33 23.26
C LYS A 249 5.80 35.43 23.25
N LEU A 250 4.84 35.66 24.13
CA LEU A 250 3.59 34.89 24.18
C LEU A 250 2.65 35.27 23.03
N GLU A 251 2.60 36.52 22.63
CA GLU A 251 1.81 36.98 21.49
C GLU A 251 2.45 36.48 20.19
N GLU A 252 3.77 36.59 20.05
CA GLU A 252 4.54 36.02 18.97
C GLU A 252 4.34 34.47 18.88
N GLU A 253 4.29 33.81 20.01
CA GLU A 253 4.10 32.35 20.09
C GLU A 253 2.72 31.86 19.63
N LYS A 254 1.66 32.67 19.80
CA LYS A 254 0.34 32.37 19.25
C LYS A 254 0.35 32.39 17.73
N GLU A 255 0.99 33.36 17.12
CA GLU A 255 1.13 33.47 15.67
C GLU A 255 2.01 32.34 15.12
N VAL A 256 3.11 32.04 15.81
CA VAL A 256 4.07 31.01 15.49
C VAL A 256 3.43 29.59 15.62
N SER A 257 2.58 29.35 16.63
CA SER A 257 1.91 28.06 16.80
C SER A 257 0.87 27.78 15.71
N MET A 258 0.21 28.79 15.19
CA MET A 258 -0.68 28.65 14.03
C MET A 258 0.09 28.22 12.77
N ASN A 259 1.32 28.67 12.60
CA ASN A 259 2.18 28.30 11.46
C ASN A 259 2.87 26.94 11.61
N ASN A 260 2.95 26.38 12.82
CA ASN A 260 3.47 25.02 13.03
C ASN A 260 2.56 23.95 12.38
N ARG A 261 1.30 24.28 12.12
CA ARG A 261 0.36 23.41 11.38
C ARG A 261 0.87 23.03 10.00
N ILE A 262 1.58 23.92 9.30
CA ILE A 262 2.10 23.64 7.94
C ILE A 262 3.08 22.47 7.96
N LEU A 263 3.99 22.44 8.93
CA LEU A 263 4.93 21.33 9.10
C LEU A 263 4.20 20.04 9.48
N GLU A 264 3.26 20.11 10.43
CA GLU A 264 2.49 18.93 10.85
C GLU A 264 1.62 18.39 9.71
N GLU A 265 0.94 19.24 8.94
CA GLU A 265 0.16 18.85 7.76
C GLU A 265 1.04 18.19 6.68
N ALA A 266 2.27 18.65 6.48
CA ALA A 266 3.24 18.02 5.58
C ALA A 266 3.63 16.62 6.05
N LEU A 267 3.86 16.44 7.35
CA LEU A 267 4.17 15.14 7.96
C LEU A 267 2.95 14.20 7.99
N GLU A 268 1.75 14.72 8.23
CA GLU A 268 0.50 13.95 8.13
C GLU A 268 0.21 13.48 6.69
N LYS A 269 0.62 14.24 5.69
CA LYS A 269 0.55 13.83 4.29
C LYS A 269 1.60 12.76 3.98
N TRP A 270 2.84 12.96 4.44
CA TRP A 270 3.92 12.01 4.25
C TRP A 270 3.60 10.64 4.84
N ILE A 271 3.04 10.56 6.06
CA ILE A 271 2.78 9.28 6.74
C ILE A 271 1.78 8.38 5.99
N LYS A 272 1.02 8.93 5.05
CA LYS A 272 0.08 8.17 4.22
C LYS A 272 0.76 7.41 3.07
N ASP A 273 1.95 7.87 2.65
CA ASP A 273 2.65 7.34 1.45
C ASP A 273 4.17 7.29 1.63
N TYR A 274 4.67 6.72 2.71
CA TYR A 274 6.10 6.49 2.92
C TYR A 274 6.56 5.19 2.26
N PRO A 275 7.89 5.02 1.99
CA PRO A 275 8.47 3.78 1.48
C PRO A 275 8.20 2.59 2.38
N LYS A 276 7.62 1.52 1.83
CA LYS A 276 7.26 0.30 2.55
C LYS A 276 8.45 -0.64 2.78
N LYS A 277 9.63 -0.10 2.78
CA LYS A 277 10.89 -0.79 3.02
C LYS A 277 11.85 0.09 3.82
N LYS A 278 12.74 -0.56 4.54
CA LYS A 278 13.83 0.07 5.27
C LYS A 278 14.82 0.73 4.30
N LEU A 279 15.12 2.02 4.47
CA LEU A 279 16.15 2.71 3.71
C LEU A 279 17.47 2.80 4.48
N TRP A 280 17.50 2.34 5.73
CA TRP A 280 18.67 2.39 6.61
C TRP A 280 19.29 1.01 6.87
N ALA A 281 20.54 1.02 7.34
CA ALA A 281 21.25 -0.16 7.84
C ALA A 281 22.06 0.21 9.08
N GLY A 282 22.01 -0.65 10.10
CA GLY A 282 22.68 -0.40 11.36
C GLY A 282 22.08 0.76 12.15
N ASN A 283 22.83 1.25 13.13
CA ASN A 283 22.39 2.31 14.02
C ASN A 283 22.35 3.69 13.33
N PHE A 284 21.48 4.55 13.81
CA PHE A 284 21.54 5.98 13.50
C PHE A 284 22.78 6.59 14.14
N GLU A 285 23.23 7.74 13.64
CA GLU A 285 24.34 8.50 14.20
C GLU A 285 23.86 9.84 14.71
N ASN A 286 24.60 10.40 15.67
CA ASN A 286 24.32 11.76 16.11
C ASN A 286 24.54 12.72 14.95
N PRO A 287 23.59 13.62 14.67
CA PRO A 287 23.65 14.52 13.51
C PRO A 287 24.71 15.61 13.63
N ILE A 288 25.29 15.76 14.81
CA ILE A 288 26.33 16.74 15.11
C ILE A 288 27.15 16.22 16.32
N GLU A 289 28.39 16.64 16.44
CA GLU A 289 29.16 16.40 17.67
C GLU A 289 28.45 17.05 18.85
N ILE A 290 28.24 16.29 19.93
CA ILE A 290 27.49 16.75 21.10
C ILE A 290 28.45 17.39 22.11
N LYS A 291 28.48 18.70 22.19
CA LYS A 291 29.16 19.40 23.29
C LYS A 291 28.32 19.42 24.56
N ARG A 292 27.02 19.65 24.41
CA ARG A 292 26.07 19.61 25.51
C ARG A 292 24.65 19.36 24.95
N VAL A 293 23.88 18.57 25.68
CA VAL A 293 22.42 18.49 25.49
C VAL A 293 21.81 19.61 26.34
N ALA A 294 21.19 20.59 25.66
CA ALA A 294 20.53 21.71 26.34
C ALA A 294 19.18 21.28 26.90
N THR A 295 18.39 20.56 26.08
CA THR A 295 17.10 20.04 26.46
C THR A 295 17.04 18.58 26.03
N PRO A 296 16.91 17.65 26.97
CA PRO A 296 16.71 16.23 26.63
C PRO A 296 15.29 15.97 26.17
N TYR A 297 15.11 14.83 25.47
CA TYR A 297 13.79 14.35 25.11
C TYR A 297 12.91 14.13 26.36
N GLY A 298 11.66 14.52 26.27
CA GLY A 298 10.69 14.35 27.34
C GLY A 298 10.82 15.38 28.47
N GLU A 299 11.72 16.38 28.37
CA GLU A 299 11.81 17.43 29.40
C GLU A 299 10.46 18.13 29.61
N ILE A 300 9.99 18.13 30.85
CA ILE A 300 8.73 18.75 31.26
C ILE A 300 8.95 20.23 31.44
N ARG A 301 8.26 21.06 30.67
CA ARG A 301 8.20 22.49 30.80
C ARG A 301 6.83 22.89 31.32
N THR A 302 6.79 23.86 32.22
CA THR A 302 5.52 24.40 32.75
C THR A 302 5.56 25.91 32.64
N THR A 303 4.61 26.47 31.89
CA THR A 303 4.39 27.92 31.80
C THR A 303 2.99 28.24 32.28
N THR A 304 2.78 29.48 32.74
CA THR A 304 1.47 29.99 33.20
C THR A 304 0.42 29.93 32.08
N GLU A 305 0.86 30.09 30.84
CA GLU A 305 0.01 30.29 29.68
C GLU A 305 -0.31 29.00 28.93
N LYS A 306 0.67 28.06 28.81
CA LYS A 306 0.51 26.79 28.13
C LYS A 306 0.27 25.62 29.08
N GLY A 307 0.39 25.86 30.38
CA GLY A 307 0.40 24.76 31.34
C GLY A 307 1.63 23.86 31.17
N ARG A 308 1.45 22.56 31.40
CA ARG A 308 2.49 21.53 31.29
C ARG A 308 2.58 21.01 29.84
N TYR A 309 3.78 20.98 29.28
CA TYR A 309 4.06 20.31 28.01
C TYR A 309 5.44 19.63 28.02
N LEU A 310 5.67 18.66 27.14
CA LEU A 310 6.92 17.94 27.03
C LEU A 310 7.66 18.32 25.75
N HIS A 311 8.97 18.45 25.88
CA HIS A 311 9.87 18.64 24.74
C HIS A 311 10.07 17.29 24.01
N ARG A 312 9.52 17.16 22.82
CA ARG A 312 9.47 15.90 22.06
C ARG A 312 10.64 15.73 21.08
N ALA A 313 11.78 16.28 21.43
CA ALA A 313 13.03 16.27 20.66
C ALA A 313 14.24 16.36 21.59
N VAL A 314 15.43 16.42 21.03
CA VAL A 314 16.67 16.73 21.75
C VAL A 314 17.25 18.02 21.21
N ASP A 315 17.52 18.99 22.09
CA ASP A 315 18.25 20.22 21.73
C ASP A 315 19.74 20.03 22.00
N ILE A 316 20.56 20.08 20.96
CA ILE A 316 22.01 19.84 21.01
C ILE A 316 22.74 21.17 20.76
N ILE A 317 23.63 21.52 21.68
CA ILE A 317 24.51 22.67 21.53
C ILE A 317 25.86 22.26 20.97
N ASN A 318 26.31 23.01 19.98
CA ASN A 318 27.68 22.99 19.47
C ASN A 318 28.09 24.44 19.09
N HIS A 319 29.24 24.62 18.40
CA HIS A 319 29.63 25.92 17.88
C HIS A 319 28.62 26.41 16.82
N PRO A 320 28.36 27.71 16.79
CA PRO A 320 27.58 28.31 15.71
C PRO A 320 28.12 27.90 14.33
N LYS A 321 27.21 27.61 13.41
CA LYS A 321 27.52 27.18 12.04
C LYS A 321 28.28 25.85 11.88
N SER A 322 28.38 25.03 12.94
CA SER A 322 28.87 23.67 12.83
C SER A 322 28.01 22.88 11.81
N VAL A 323 28.66 22.01 11.03
CA VAL A 323 27.96 21.20 10.04
C VAL A 323 27.03 20.21 10.74
N VAL A 324 25.81 20.11 10.22
CA VAL A 324 24.81 19.12 10.63
C VAL A 324 24.71 18.08 9.54
N TRP A 325 24.78 16.80 9.93
CA TRP A 325 24.72 15.64 9.02
C TRP A 325 23.43 14.87 9.20
N THR A 326 22.97 14.19 8.14
CA THR A 326 21.88 13.24 8.29
C THR A 326 22.29 12.06 9.16
N SER A 327 21.41 11.66 10.08
CA SER A 327 21.64 10.59 11.04
C SER A 327 21.69 9.20 10.41
N GLN A 328 21.06 9.03 9.23
CA GLN A 328 21.01 7.76 8.51
C GLN A 328 20.63 7.99 7.03
N ASN A 329 20.78 6.94 6.19
CA ASN A 329 20.32 6.98 4.80
C ASN A 329 18.83 7.29 4.73
N GLY A 330 18.42 8.07 3.73
CA GLY A 330 17.00 8.37 3.55
C GLY A 330 16.73 9.28 2.36
N LYS A 331 15.48 9.68 2.22
CA LYS A 331 15.00 10.59 1.20
C LYS A 331 14.63 11.93 1.85
N VAL A 332 15.11 13.02 1.32
CA VAL A 332 14.70 14.37 1.76
C VAL A 332 13.24 14.59 1.39
N ILE A 333 12.38 14.85 2.37
CA ILE A 333 10.96 15.08 2.16
C ILE A 333 10.51 16.50 2.48
N ILE A 334 11.27 17.22 3.30
CA ILE A 334 11.06 18.62 3.62
C ILE A 334 12.41 19.34 3.61
N LYS A 335 12.46 20.51 2.98
CA LYS A 335 13.52 21.51 3.02
C LYS A 335 12.84 22.85 2.90
N ASP A 336 12.53 23.46 4.04
CA ASP A 336 11.74 24.70 4.05
C ASP A 336 11.98 25.50 5.33
N ARG A 337 11.48 26.73 5.36
CA ARG A 337 11.55 27.61 6.51
C ARG A 337 10.18 27.78 7.16
N PHE A 338 10.08 27.41 8.41
CA PHE A 338 8.89 27.56 9.24
C PHE A 338 9.11 28.56 10.35
N LEU A 339 8.05 29.23 10.83
CA LEU A 339 8.18 30.25 11.88
C LEU A 339 8.66 29.66 13.21
N MET A 340 8.16 28.49 13.61
CA MET A 340 8.56 27.81 14.85
C MET A 340 9.94 27.17 14.71
N THR A 341 10.09 26.26 13.75
CA THR A 341 11.27 25.41 13.63
C THR A 341 12.39 25.99 12.78
N GLY A 342 12.17 27.20 12.21
CA GLY A 342 13.17 27.87 11.36
C GLY A 342 13.45 27.06 10.09
N ASN A 343 14.68 27.15 9.59
CA ASN A 343 15.14 26.34 8.49
C ASN A 343 15.15 24.88 8.92
N THR A 344 14.33 24.07 8.29
CA THR A 344 14.05 22.69 8.67
C THR A 344 14.28 21.75 7.50
N VAL A 345 14.99 20.65 7.77
CA VAL A 345 15.10 19.50 6.86
C VAL A 345 14.45 18.30 7.53
N ALA A 346 13.62 17.55 6.78
CA ALA A 346 13.13 16.25 7.21
C ALA A 346 13.59 15.16 6.24
N VAL A 347 14.04 14.05 6.79
CA VAL A 347 14.57 12.90 6.04
C VAL A 347 13.76 11.67 6.38
N ASP A 348 13.12 11.08 5.37
CA ASP A 348 12.37 9.85 5.45
C ASP A 348 13.31 8.64 5.29
N HIS A 349 13.30 7.75 6.27
CA HIS A 349 14.13 6.55 6.30
C HIS A 349 13.37 5.28 5.89
N GLY A 350 12.10 5.41 5.49
CA GLY A 350 11.20 4.29 5.21
C GLY A 350 10.55 3.70 6.47
N LEU A 351 9.61 2.81 6.28
CA LEU A 351 8.83 2.14 7.35
C LEU A 351 8.22 3.10 8.39
N GLY A 352 7.87 4.32 7.98
CA GLY A 352 7.28 5.33 8.85
C GLY A 352 8.27 6.02 9.80
N VAL A 353 9.57 5.93 9.54
CA VAL A 353 10.62 6.58 10.34
C VAL A 353 11.12 7.83 9.65
N VAL A 354 11.07 8.97 10.34
CA VAL A 354 11.54 10.26 9.84
C VAL A 354 12.36 10.99 10.90
N THR A 355 13.43 11.68 10.47
CA THR A 355 14.18 12.60 11.33
C THR A 355 14.00 14.04 10.86
N LEU A 356 13.88 14.96 11.82
CA LEU A 356 13.79 16.39 11.59
C LEU A 356 15.00 17.08 12.20
N TYR A 357 15.53 18.07 11.46
CA TYR A 357 16.67 18.89 11.83
C TYR A 357 16.26 20.35 11.70
N CYS A 358 16.06 21.00 12.83
CA CYS A 358 15.47 22.35 12.88
C CYS A 358 16.47 23.41 13.35
N HIS A 359 16.06 24.67 13.22
CA HIS A 359 16.83 25.88 13.57
C HIS A 359 18.16 26.03 12.82
N LEU A 360 18.26 25.39 11.61
CA LEU A 360 19.46 25.46 10.80
C LEU A 360 19.75 26.92 10.39
N GLU A 361 21.03 27.29 10.30
CA GLU A 361 21.47 28.58 9.75
C GLU A 361 21.13 28.66 8.25
N ASP A 362 21.47 27.62 7.55
CA ASP A 362 21.24 27.43 6.11
C ASP A 362 21.12 25.95 5.75
N PHE A 363 20.80 25.71 4.51
CA PHE A 363 20.71 24.37 3.94
C PHE A 363 21.99 24.00 3.20
N ALA A 364 22.34 22.71 3.19
CA ALA A 364 23.31 22.16 2.26
C ALA A 364 22.72 22.13 0.83
N ASP A 365 23.55 21.78 -0.14
CA ASP A 365 23.16 21.59 -1.55
C ASP A 365 22.44 20.24 -1.71
N ILE A 366 21.20 20.20 -1.27
CA ILE A 366 20.26 19.07 -1.34
C ILE A 366 18.88 19.57 -1.73
N GLU A 367 18.06 18.75 -2.39
CA GLU A 367 16.69 19.11 -2.75
C GLU A 367 15.67 18.08 -2.25
N VAL A 368 14.40 18.51 -2.12
CA VAL A 368 13.31 17.59 -1.80
C VAL A 368 13.20 16.52 -2.89
N GLY A 369 13.24 15.26 -2.48
CA GLY A 369 13.28 14.11 -3.38
C GLY A 369 14.64 13.42 -3.46
N ASP A 370 15.71 14.07 -3.05
CA ASP A 370 17.06 13.50 -3.07
C ASP A 370 17.22 12.35 -2.08
N TYR A 371 17.91 11.29 -2.51
CA TYR A 371 18.40 10.25 -1.62
C TYR A 371 19.77 10.61 -1.08
N ILE A 372 19.88 10.74 0.23
CA ILE A 372 21.12 11.10 0.93
C ILE A 372 21.60 9.94 1.80
N LYS A 373 22.92 9.82 1.92
CA LYS A 373 23.56 8.78 2.72
C LYS A 373 23.85 9.30 4.14
N LYS A 374 23.84 8.39 5.10
CA LYS A 374 24.30 8.62 6.47
C LYS A 374 25.61 9.44 6.48
N GLY A 375 25.65 10.52 7.28
CA GLY A 375 26.79 11.41 7.34
C GLY A 375 26.90 12.42 6.18
N ASN A 376 25.95 12.49 5.25
CA ASN A 376 25.93 13.62 4.30
C ASN A 376 25.51 14.92 5.01
N PRO A 377 26.12 16.06 4.66
CA PRO A 377 25.73 17.36 5.23
C PRO A 377 24.31 17.72 4.77
N ILE A 378 23.52 18.29 5.68
CA ILE A 378 22.16 18.77 5.42
C ILE A 378 21.99 20.27 5.67
N GLY A 379 22.94 20.87 6.38
CA GLY A 379 22.95 22.30 6.71
C GLY A 379 23.96 22.60 7.78
N ARG A 380 23.85 23.80 8.36
CA ARG A 380 24.69 24.27 9.48
C ARG A 380 23.83 24.63 10.68
N LEU A 381 24.34 24.35 11.89
CA LEU A 381 23.68 24.69 13.14
C LEU A 381 23.46 26.22 13.23
N GLY A 382 22.23 26.60 13.50
CA GLY A 382 21.81 27.99 13.52
C GLY A 382 20.97 28.38 14.73
N MET A 383 20.19 29.43 14.55
CA MET A 383 19.27 29.99 15.52
C MET A 383 18.02 30.56 14.78
N THR A 384 17.64 29.97 13.67
CA THR A 384 16.49 30.47 12.89
C THR A 384 15.16 29.98 13.49
N GLY A 385 14.09 30.71 13.20
CA GLY A 385 12.77 30.40 13.79
C GLY A 385 12.68 30.83 15.26
N TYR A 386 11.88 30.13 16.05
CA TYR A 386 11.66 30.43 17.47
C TYR A 386 12.72 29.78 18.36
N ALA A 387 13.93 30.31 18.33
CA ALA A 387 15.08 29.85 19.09
C ALA A 387 15.68 30.96 19.97
N ASN A 388 16.13 30.61 21.18
CA ASN A 388 16.76 31.58 22.13
C ASN A 388 18.29 31.60 22.06
N GLY A 389 18.89 30.74 21.21
CA GLY A 389 20.32 30.59 21.06
C GLY A 389 20.67 29.50 20.04
N TYR A 390 21.95 29.47 19.66
CA TYR A 390 22.44 28.48 18.70
C TYR A 390 22.30 27.05 19.25
N HIS A 391 21.43 26.23 18.63
CA HIS A 391 21.27 24.82 18.93
C HIS A 391 20.65 24.08 17.73
N LEU A 392 20.81 22.79 17.69
CA LEU A 392 20.09 21.92 16.80
C LEU A 392 18.92 21.28 17.58
N HIS A 393 17.71 21.55 17.16
CA HIS A 393 16.55 20.76 17.58
C HIS A 393 16.45 19.55 16.68
N TRP A 394 16.71 18.38 17.25
CA TRP A 394 16.73 17.09 16.55
C TRP A 394 15.61 16.20 17.03
N GLU A 395 14.72 15.82 16.11
CA GLU A 395 13.54 15.00 16.37
C GLU A 395 13.59 13.72 15.55
N LEU A 396 13.14 12.61 16.10
CA LEU A 396 12.86 11.36 15.40
C LEU A 396 11.41 10.98 15.65
N ARG A 397 10.66 10.74 14.57
CA ARG A 397 9.29 10.22 14.63
C ARG A 397 9.20 8.84 14.04
N VAL A 398 8.39 8.02 14.68
CA VAL A 398 7.95 6.71 14.17
C VAL A 398 6.44 6.78 13.99
N ASN A 399 5.96 6.52 12.79
CA ASN A 399 4.53 6.65 12.45
C ASN A 399 3.93 7.99 12.93
N ASN A 400 4.65 9.06 12.70
CA ASN A 400 4.34 10.44 13.08
C ASN A 400 4.24 10.72 14.60
N VAL A 401 4.68 9.80 15.46
CA VAL A 401 4.81 10.02 16.91
C VAL A 401 6.28 10.20 17.26
N ALA A 402 6.61 11.29 17.94
CA ALA A 402 7.97 11.57 18.36
C ALA A 402 8.45 10.59 19.45
N VAL A 403 9.65 10.07 19.27
CA VAL A 403 10.34 9.19 20.22
C VAL A 403 11.75 9.71 20.49
N ASP A 404 12.40 9.20 21.55
CA ASP A 404 13.76 9.64 21.89
C ASP A 404 14.77 9.21 20.79
N PRO A 405 15.35 10.18 20.04
CA PRO A 405 16.25 9.86 18.96
C PRO A 405 17.55 9.16 19.44
N PHE A 406 17.97 9.37 20.69
CA PHE A 406 19.13 8.68 21.24
C PHE A 406 18.94 7.15 21.42
N GLU A 407 17.69 6.66 21.48
CA GLU A 407 17.47 5.25 21.44
C GLU A 407 18.00 4.63 20.13
N TRP A 408 17.70 5.29 19.00
CA TRP A 408 18.06 4.82 17.66
C TRP A 408 19.55 4.91 17.34
N THR A 409 20.31 5.72 18.11
CA THR A 409 21.78 5.73 18.01
C THR A 409 22.42 4.57 18.78
N LYS A 410 21.71 3.95 19.72
CA LYS A 410 22.22 2.90 20.61
C LYS A 410 21.73 1.50 20.26
N LYS A 411 20.59 1.43 19.58
CA LYS A 411 19.96 0.17 19.17
C LYS A 411 19.95 0.02 17.66
N THR A 412 20.19 -1.20 17.21
CA THR A 412 19.92 -1.59 15.82
C THR A 412 18.47 -2.09 15.73
N PHE A 413 17.72 -1.47 14.85
CA PHE A 413 16.34 -1.84 14.56
C PHE A 413 16.22 -2.50 13.19
#